data_a2e5660ef7d4562545227d8b765c2db5
#
_entry.id   a2e5660ef7d4562545227d8b765c2db5
#
_cell.length_a   1.000
_cell.length_b   1.000
_cell.length_c   1.000
_cell.angle_alpha   90.00
_cell.angle_beta   90.00
_cell.angle_gamma   90.00
#
_symmetry.space_group_name_H-M   'P 1'
#
loop_
_entity.id
_entity.type
_entity.pdbx_description
1 polymer ?
#
loop_
_entity_poly.entity_id
_entity_poly.type
_entity_poly.pdbx_seq_one_letter_code
_entity_poly.pdbx_strand_id
1 'polypeptide(L)'
;MSSDSKVIRVLTADDHPLLREGIAALLKAEPDISLVAEAGDGAEAVEQFRLHRPDVTLMDVEMPSLNGIDAIAQIRSEFPDARIIVLTTYTGDAKVVRALKAGARAYILKRHVHRELLDTIRAVHAGQKRIPPEVAAELAEHAADDELTVREIDVLRLVALGNGNKQIADQLSIGEATVRTHVGNILSKLGANDRTHAVTIGLSRGIIELPARATPPKGG
;
A
#
# COMPACT_ATOMS: atom_id res chain seq x y z
N MET A 1 14.16 33.89 -20.42
CA MET A 1 13.74 33.58 -19.06
C MET A 1 13.98 32.08 -18.88
N SER A 2 15.13 31.73 -18.30
CA SER A 2 15.45 30.31 -18.03
C SER A 2 14.51 29.85 -16.93
N SER A 3 13.59 28.97 -17.27
CA SER A 3 12.84 28.20 -16.29
C SER A 3 13.85 27.34 -15.55
N ASP A 4 14.07 27.63 -14.30
CA ASP A 4 14.89 26.83 -13.38
C ASP A 4 14.10 25.52 -13.17
N SER A 5 14.22 24.58 -14.12
CA SER A 5 13.53 23.29 -14.03
C SER A 5 14.22 22.51 -12.91
N LYS A 6 13.58 22.51 -11.75
CA LYS A 6 14.03 21.76 -10.58
C LYS A 6 14.27 20.29 -10.98
N VAL A 7 15.48 19.80 -10.82
CA VAL A 7 15.87 18.42 -11.10
C VAL A 7 15.00 17.47 -10.28
N ILE A 8 14.40 16.50 -10.94
CA ILE A 8 13.54 15.48 -10.32
C ILE A 8 14.42 14.50 -9.52
N ARG A 9 14.22 14.44 -8.23
CA ARG A 9 14.97 13.58 -7.32
C ARG A 9 14.29 12.21 -7.20
N VAL A 10 14.99 11.15 -7.58
CA VAL A 10 14.46 9.79 -7.65
C VAL A 10 15.15 8.88 -6.64
N LEU A 11 14.35 8.08 -5.90
CA LEU A 11 14.78 6.92 -5.12
C LEU A 11 14.39 5.66 -5.92
N THR A 12 15.28 4.67 -6.02
CA THR A 12 14.96 3.34 -6.56
C THR A 12 15.10 2.27 -5.48
N ALA A 13 14.09 1.40 -5.37
CA ALA A 13 14.06 0.27 -4.46
C ALA A 13 13.72 -1.01 -5.25
N ASP A 14 14.67 -1.93 -5.33
CA ASP A 14 14.54 -3.21 -6.01
C ASP A 14 15.60 -4.17 -5.44
N ASP A 15 15.28 -5.44 -5.23
CA ASP A 15 16.23 -6.42 -4.71
C ASP A 15 17.19 -7.02 -5.79
N HIS A 16 16.96 -6.65 -7.07
CA HIS A 16 17.79 -7.09 -8.20
C HIS A 16 18.88 -6.06 -8.52
N PRO A 17 20.16 -6.30 -8.17
CA PRO A 17 21.23 -5.32 -8.37
C PRO A 17 21.40 -4.87 -9.83
N LEU A 18 21.33 -5.80 -10.78
CA LEU A 18 21.47 -5.49 -12.22
C LEU A 18 20.37 -4.56 -12.73
N LEU A 19 19.15 -4.68 -12.21
CA LEU A 19 18.06 -3.77 -12.60
C LEU A 19 18.28 -2.39 -12.00
N ARG A 20 18.71 -2.29 -10.74
CA ARG A 20 19.06 -1.00 -10.13
C ARG A 20 20.17 -0.30 -10.90
N GLU A 21 21.26 -1.00 -11.22
CA GLU A 21 22.35 -0.46 -12.04
C GLU A 21 21.85 0.02 -13.41
N GLY A 22 20.97 -0.76 -14.07
CA GLY A 22 20.34 -0.38 -15.33
C GLY A 22 19.49 0.88 -15.21
N ILE A 23 18.69 0.98 -14.17
CA ILE A 23 17.88 2.18 -13.86
C ILE A 23 18.79 3.37 -13.58
N ALA A 24 19.83 3.21 -12.75
CA ALA A 24 20.80 4.26 -12.43
C ALA A 24 21.48 4.81 -13.68
N ALA A 25 21.87 3.92 -14.61
CA ALA A 25 22.47 4.32 -15.88
C ALA A 25 21.50 5.11 -16.78
N LEU A 26 20.22 4.70 -16.84
CA LEU A 26 19.18 5.44 -17.58
C LEU A 26 18.96 6.83 -17.00
N LEU A 27 18.82 6.94 -15.67
CA LEU A 27 18.58 8.22 -15.01
C LEU A 27 19.78 9.16 -15.13
N LYS A 28 21.00 8.65 -15.07
CA LYS A 28 22.23 9.44 -15.20
C LYS A 28 22.37 10.12 -16.56
N ALA A 29 21.75 9.57 -17.61
CA ALA A 29 21.77 10.15 -18.95
C ALA A 29 20.86 11.36 -19.11
N GLU A 30 19.94 11.60 -18.13
CA GLU A 30 18.94 12.65 -18.20
C GLU A 30 19.35 13.85 -17.33
N PRO A 31 19.44 15.07 -17.90
CA PRO A 31 19.89 16.25 -17.16
C PRO A 31 18.84 16.78 -16.16
N ASP A 32 17.57 16.40 -16.32
CA ASP A 32 16.44 16.82 -15.51
C ASP A 32 16.08 15.83 -14.39
N ILE A 33 16.81 14.71 -14.27
CA ILE A 33 16.55 13.65 -13.27
C ILE A 33 17.83 13.32 -12.51
N SER A 34 17.73 13.10 -11.21
CA SER A 34 18.85 12.71 -10.36
C SER A 34 18.45 11.54 -9.46
N LEU A 35 19.20 10.45 -9.52
CA LEU A 35 19.10 9.36 -8.55
C LEU A 35 19.73 9.82 -7.24
N VAL A 36 18.95 9.94 -6.18
CA VAL A 36 19.41 10.47 -4.88
C VAL A 36 19.63 9.38 -3.83
N ALA A 37 19.02 8.20 -4.02
CA ALA A 37 19.22 7.05 -3.15
C ALA A 37 18.81 5.75 -3.86
N GLU A 38 19.36 4.65 -3.37
CA GLU A 38 19.02 3.28 -3.76
C GLU A 38 18.67 2.47 -2.51
N ALA A 39 17.85 1.44 -2.65
CA ALA A 39 17.49 0.50 -1.60
C ALA A 39 17.40 -0.92 -2.16
N GLY A 40 17.84 -1.92 -1.38
CA GLY A 40 17.77 -3.33 -1.72
C GLY A 40 16.55 -4.06 -1.13
N ASP A 41 15.81 -3.41 -0.24
CA ASP A 41 14.58 -3.93 0.35
C ASP A 41 13.62 -2.80 0.77
N GLY A 42 12.41 -3.19 1.21
CA GLY A 42 11.38 -2.23 1.58
C GLY A 42 11.68 -1.44 2.85
N ALA A 43 12.40 -2.02 3.82
CA ALA A 43 12.75 -1.33 5.06
C ALA A 43 13.78 -0.24 4.78
N GLU A 44 14.82 -0.58 4.01
CA GLU A 44 15.80 0.38 3.53
C GLU A 44 15.14 1.48 2.69
N ALA A 45 14.19 1.13 1.82
CA ALA A 45 13.44 2.10 1.02
C ALA A 45 12.71 3.14 1.88
N VAL A 46 12.08 2.72 2.97
CA VAL A 46 11.41 3.63 3.92
C VAL A 46 12.43 4.56 4.60
N GLU A 47 13.58 4.03 5.03
CA GLU A 47 14.65 4.84 5.64
C GLU A 47 15.24 5.85 4.67
N GLN A 48 15.57 5.41 3.44
CA GLN A 48 16.10 6.28 2.41
C GLN A 48 15.08 7.36 1.99
N PHE A 49 13.78 7.02 1.96
CA PHE A 49 12.74 8.01 1.71
C PHE A 49 12.70 9.10 2.80
N ARG A 50 12.77 8.71 4.07
CA ARG A 50 12.79 9.66 5.21
C ARG A 50 13.99 10.60 5.13
N LEU A 51 15.15 10.05 4.78
CA LEU A 51 16.41 10.81 4.73
C LEU A 51 16.45 11.75 3.53
N HIS A 52 16.13 11.26 2.34
CA HIS A 52 16.36 11.98 1.10
C HIS A 52 15.15 12.75 0.58
N ARG A 53 13.92 12.40 1.01
CA ARG A 53 12.67 13.04 0.56
C ARG A 53 12.64 13.18 -0.97
N PRO A 54 12.65 12.07 -1.71
CA PRO A 54 12.64 12.08 -3.16
C PRO A 54 11.33 12.66 -3.71
N ASP A 55 11.39 13.24 -4.92
CA ASP A 55 10.20 13.71 -5.62
C ASP A 55 9.40 12.52 -6.19
N VAL A 56 10.09 11.45 -6.60
CA VAL A 56 9.49 10.21 -7.12
C VAL A 56 10.27 9.00 -6.57
N THR A 57 9.56 7.96 -6.19
CA THR A 57 10.14 6.67 -5.77
C THR A 57 9.74 5.57 -6.73
N LEU A 58 10.71 4.81 -7.21
CA LEU A 58 10.52 3.55 -7.94
C LEU A 58 10.56 2.43 -6.92
N MET A 59 9.51 1.60 -6.84
CA MET A 59 9.35 0.59 -5.80
C MET A 59 9.04 -0.77 -6.42
N ASP A 60 9.92 -1.73 -6.27
CA ASP A 60 9.58 -3.12 -6.56
C ASP A 60 8.53 -3.63 -5.58
N VAL A 61 7.59 -4.43 -6.08
CA VAL A 61 6.56 -5.07 -5.25
C VAL A 61 7.13 -6.23 -4.46
N GLU A 62 8.04 -7.00 -5.05
CA GLU A 62 8.59 -8.23 -4.49
C GLU A 62 10.00 -8.01 -3.98
N MET A 63 10.12 -7.71 -2.71
CA MET A 63 11.41 -7.55 -2.03
C MET A 63 11.44 -8.37 -0.74
N PRO A 64 12.63 -8.80 -0.28
CA PRO A 64 12.80 -9.48 1.02
C PRO A 64 12.52 -8.51 2.19
N SER A 65 12.42 -9.07 3.40
CA SER A 65 12.19 -8.35 4.67
C SER A 65 10.84 -7.63 4.70
N LEU A 66 10.76 -6.42 4.19
CA LEU A 66 9.53 -5.66 3.99
C LEU A 66 9.22 -5.61 2.50
N ASN A 67 8.07 -6.15 2.07
CA ASN A 67 7.67 -6.09 0.67
C ASN A 67 7.31 -4.65 0.24
N GLY A 68 7.32 -4.40 -1.06
CA GLY A 68 7.11 -3.04 -1.58
C GLY A 68 5.73 -2.47 -1.28
N ILE A 69 4.67 -3.30 -1.19
CA ILE A 69 3.31 -2.82 -0.88
C ILE A 69 3.25 -2.27 0.54
N ASP A 70 3.82 -2.98 1.50
CA ASP A 70 3.86 -2.55 2.90
C ASP A 70 4.78 -1.32 3.06
N ALA A 71 5.89 -1.26 2.32
CA ALA A 71 6.75 -0.07 2.27
C ALA A 71 6.00 1.15 1.71
N ILE A 72 5.21 0.98 0.63
CA ILE A 72 4.34 2.04 0.08
C ILE A 72 3.36 2.52 1.14
N ALA A 73 2.65 1.59 1.81
CA ALA A 73 1.68 1.94 2.84
C ALA A 73 2.33 2.73 3.99
N GLN A 74 3.51 2.31 4.44
CA GLN A 74 4.26 2.99 5.49
C GLN A 74 4.73 4.38 5.05
N ILE A 75 5.33 4.53 3.88
CA ILE A 75 5.74 5.82 3.33
C ILE A 75 4.52 6.74 3.20
N ARG A 76 3.39 6.25 2.67
CA ARG A 76 2.18 7.04 2.46
C ARG A 76 1.49 7.46 3.75
N SER A 77 1.59 6.66 4.81
CA SER A 77 1.06 7.03 6.13
C SER A 77 1.81 8.20 6.75
N GLU A 78 3.13 8.27 6.53
CA GLU A 78 3.99 9.35 7.04
C GLU A 78 4.06 10.55 6.09
N PHE A 79 3.99 10.29 4.78
CA PHE A 79 4.10 11.27 3.70
C PHE A 79 2.95 11.12 2.71
N PRO A 80 1.76 11.69 3.02
CA PRO A 80 0.57 11.55 2.21
C PRO A 80 0.71 11.98 0.74
N ASP A 81 1.65 12.85 0.43
CA ASP A 81 1.91 13.34 -0.93
C ASP A 81 3.01 12.58 -1.69
N ALA A 82 3.61 11.54 -1.08
CA ALA A 82 4.64 10.74 -1.72
C ALA A 82 4.18 10.20 -3.08
N ARG A 83 5.02 10.35 -4.09
CA ARG A 83 4.76 9.89 -5.46
C ARG A 83 5.54 8.62 -5.71
N ILE A 84 4.82 7.51 -5.84
CA ILE A 84 5.43 6.19 -5.94
C ILE A 84 4.99 5.54 -7.23
N ILE A 85 5.95 5.02 -7.99
CA ILE A 85 5.80 4.22 -9.21
C ILE A 85 6.17 2.79 -8.84
N VAL A 86 5.28 1.86 -9.09
CA VAL A 86 5.53 0.43 -8.85
C VAL A 86 6.26 -0.21 -10.02
N LEU A 87 7.27 -1.01 -9.71
CA LEU A 87 7.92 -1.92 -10.67
C LEU A 87 7.40 -3.33 -10.42
N THR A 88 7.02 -4.06 -11.47
CA THR A 88 6.51 -5.43 -11.36
C THR A 88 6.86 -6.29 -12.56
N THR A 89 6.97 -7.59 -12.36
CA THR A 89 7.21 -8.56 -13.44
C THR A 89 5.91 -9.00 -14.15
N TYR A 90 4.75 -8.84 -13.52
CA TYR A 90 3.47 -9.38 -13.98
C TYR A 90 2.45 -8.31 -14.37
N THR A 91 1.63 -8.62 -15.39
CA THR A 91 0.46 -7.83 -15.80
C THR A 91 -0.79 -8.37 -15.09
N GLY A 92 -1.66 -7.50 -14.57
CA GLY A 92 -2.97 -7.92 -14.03
C GLY A 92 -2.89 -8.67 -12.70
N ASP A 93 -1.81 -8.51 -11.93
CA ASP A 93 -1.64 -9.16 -10.64
C ASP A 93 -2.44 -8.40 -9.56
N ALA A 94 -3.14 -9.12 -8.71
CA ALA A 94 -3.77 -8.59 -7.49
C ALA A 94 -2.81 -7.73 -6.65
N LYS A 95 -1.49 -7.96 -6.74
CA LYS A 95 -0.45 -7.16 -6.11
C LYS A 95 -0.38 -5.74 -6.66
N VAL A 96 -0.56 -5.55 -7.99
CA VAL A 96 -0.58 -4.21 -8.61
C VAL A 96 -1.77 -3.42 -8.08
N VAL A 97 -2.95 -4.05 -8.03
CA VAL A 97 -4.17 -3.46 -7.47
C VAL A 97 -3.95 -3.06 -6.01
N ARG A 98 -3.36 -3.94 -5.20
CA ARG A 98 -3.04 -3.65 -3.80
C ARG A 98 -2.04 -2.50 -3.65
N ALA A 99 -1.01 -2.44 -4.48
CA ALA A 99 -0.02 -1.37 -4.47
C ALA A 99 -0.64 0.00 -4.83
N LEU A 100 -1.55 0.02 -5.82
CA LEU A 100 -2.29 1.23 -6.18
C LEU A 100 -3.26 1.67 -5.06
N LYS A 101 -3.92 0.72 -4.38
CA LYS A 101 -4.73 1.00 -3.18
C LYS A 101 -3.88 1.53 -2.02
N ALA A 102 -2.66 1.03 -1.84
CA ALA A 102 -1.70 1.55 -0.88
C ALA A 102 -1.21 2.98 -1.23
N GLY A 103 -1.51 3.49 -2.42
CA GLY A 103 -1.26 4.88 -2.80
C GLY A 103 -0.22 5.08 -3.90
N ALA A 104 0.19 4.02 -4.61
CA ALA A 104 1.01 4.17 -5.81
C ALA A 104 0.27 4.98 -6.89
N ARG A 105 1.01 5.76 -7.68
CA ARG A 105 0.45 6.65 -8.72
C ARG A 105 0.58 6.10 -10.13
N ALA A 106 1.49 5.15 -10.30
CA ALA A 106 1.72 4.48 -11.57
C ALA A 106 2.32 3.11 -11.34
N TYR A 107 2.31 2.27 -12.37
CA TYR A 107 3.14 1.08 -12.40
C TYR A 107 3.82 0.92 -13.76
N ILE A 108 4.96 0.23 -13.76
CA ILE A 108 5.72 -0.12 -14.94
C ILE A 108 6.08 -1.59 -14.87
N LEU A 109 5.88 -2.30 -15.96
CA LEU A 109 6.40 -3.67 -16.06
C LEU A 109 7.93 -3.64 -16.16
N LYS A 110 8.64 -4.44 -15.38
CA LYS A 110 10.11 -4.50 -15.38
C LYS A 110 10.69 -4.70 -16.78
N ARG A 111 10.02 -5.46 -17.66
CA ARG A 111 10.41 -5.63 -19.08
C ARG A 111 10.23 -4.36 -19.91
N HIS A 112 9.47 -3.38 -19.46
CA HIS A 112 9.21 -2.11 -20.17
C HIS A 112 9.97 -0.91 -19.56
N VAL A 113 10.73 -1.11 -18.49
CA VAL A 113 11.46 -0.04 -17.80
C VAL A 113 12.25 0.82 -18.79
N HIS A 114 13.02 0.21 -19.69
CA HIS A 114 13.82 0.93 -20.67
C HIS A 114 13.01 1.89 -21.57
N ARG A 115 11.72 1.61 -21.82
CA ARG A 115 10.88 2.38 -22.74
C ARG A 115 10.00 3.41 -22.04
N GLU A 116 9.54 3.11 -20.82
CA GLU A 116 8.44 3.85 -20.19
C GLU A 116 8.90 4.62 -18.94
N LEU A 117 10.09 4.33 -18.39
CA LEU A 117 10.52 4.84 -17.12
C LEU A 117 10.57 6.36 -17.06
N LEU A 118 11.31 6.99 -17.98
CA LEU A 118 11.57 8.42 -17.95
C LEU A 118 10.29 9.25 -18.12
N ASP A 119 9.45 8.86 -19.07
CA ASP A 119 8.16 9.52 -19.30
C ASP A 119 7.21 9.35 -18.13
N THR A 120 7.23 8.17 -17.48
CA THR A 120 6.40 7.92 -16.30
C THR A 120 6.88 8.72 -15.09
N ILE A 121 8.20 8.83 -14.87
CA ILE A 121 8.76 9.69 -13.80
C ILE A 121 8.30 11.13 -13.99
N ARG A 122 8.47 11.70 -15.19
CA ARG A 122 8.06 13.08 -15.48
C ARG A 122 6.56 13.30 -15.29
N ALA A 123 5.73 12.38 -15.77
CA ALA A 123 4.28 12.44 -15.63
C ALA A 123 3.84 12.38 -14.16
N VAL A 124 4.40 11.46 -13.38
CA VAL A 124 4.09 11.31 -11.95
C VAL A 124 4.61 12.50 -11.15
N HIS A 125 5.80 13.02 -11.48
CA HIS A 125 6.31 14.26 -10.91
C HIS A 125 5.38 15.45 -11.20
N ALA A 126 4.80 15.53 -12.40
CA ALA A 126 3.78 16.54 -12.77
C ALA A 126 2.41 16.30 -12.10
N GLY A 127 2.26 15.28 -11.24
CA GLY A 127 1.03 14.98 -10.52
C GLY A 127 0.05 14.06 -11.26
N GLN A 128 0.40 13.56 -12.44
CA GLN A 128 -0.44 12.64 -13.20
C GLN A 128 -0.40 11.23 -12.60
N LYS A 129 -1.51 10.49 -12.77
CA LYS A 129 -1.55 9.04 -12.53
C LYS A 129 -1.41 8.33 -13.87
N ARG A 130 -0.58 7.29 -13.92
CA ARG A 130 -0.44 6.42 -15.09
C ARG A 130 -0.86 5.00 -14.71
N ILE A 131 -2.16 4.75 -14.80
CA ILE A 131 -2.79 3.47 -14.53
C ILE A 131 -3.47 3.04 -15.83
N PRO A 132 -3.10 1.90 -16.43
CA PRO A 132 -3.78 1.39 -17.61
C PRO A 132 -5.27 1.16 -17.36
N PRO A 133 -6.11 1.32 -18.42
CA PRO A 133 -7.56 1.20 -18.32
C PRO A 133 -8.02 -0.12 -17.70
N GLU A 134 -7.34 -1.22 -18.03
CA GLU A 134 -7.70 -2.57 -17.54
C GLU A 134 -7.55 -2.65 -16.02
N VAL A 135 -6.47 -2.12 -15.47
CA VAL A 135 -6.21 -2.08 -14.03
C VAL A 135 -7.10 -1.05 -13.34
N ALA A 136 -7.41 0.05 -14.02
CA ALA A 136 -8.36 1.03 -13.50
C ALA A 136 -9.78 0.45 -13.40
N ALA A 137 -10.20 -0.37 -14.36
CA ALA A 137 -11.47 -1.08 -14.32
C ALA A 137 -11.52 -2.08 -13.15
N GLU A 138 -10.48 -2.89 -12.97
CA GLU A 138 -10.36 -3.82 -11.86
C GLU A 138 -10.35 -3.10 -10.50
N LEU A 139 -9.67 -1.95 -10.40
CA LEU A 139 -9.72 -1.09 -9.22
C LEU A 139 -11.14 -0.58 -8.94
N ALA A 140 -11.89 -0.21 -9.97
CA ALA A 140 -13.27 0.27 -9.83
C ALA A 140 -14.24 -0.84 -9.41
N GLU A 141 -14.09 -2.04 -9.97
CA GLU A 141 -14.88 -3.20 -9.60
C GLU A 141 -14.63 -3.59 -8.12
N HIS A 142 -13.38 -3.57 -7.67
CA HIS A 142 -13.01 -3.92 -6.30
C HIS A 142 -13.17 -2.76 -5.30
N ALA A 143 -13.34 -1.53 -5.74
CA ALA A 143 -13.56 -0.39 -4.85
C ALA A 143 -14.88 -0.50 -4.07
N ALA A 144 -15.89 -1.13 -4.67
CA ALA A 144 -17.17 -1.41 -4.01
C ALA A 144 -17.09 -2.62 -3.05
N ASP A 145 -16.17 -3.56 -3.32
CA ASP A 145 -15.98 -4.77 -2.51
C ASP A 145 -15.04 -4.56 -1.30
N ASP A 146 -14.30 -3.47 -1.26
CA ASP A 146 -13.33 -3.20 -0.18
C ASP A 146 -13.94 -2.59 1.08
N GLU A 147 -15.16 -2.07 1.00
CA GLU A 147 -15.87 -1.62 2.20
C GLU A 147 -16.40 -2.83 2.97
N LEU A 148 -16.16 -2.83 4.28
CA LEU A 148 -16.77 -3.85 5.12
C LEU A 148 -18.28 -3.69 5.09
N THR A 149 -18.99 -4.76 4.82
CA THR A 149 -20.44 -4.81 4.95
C THR A 149 -20.84 -4.59 6.41
N VAL A 150 -22.06 -4.16 6.66
CA VAL A 150 -22.60 -4.00 8.03
C VAL A 150 -22.35 -5.27 8.86
N ARG A 151 -22.51 -6.44 8.24
CA ARG A 151 -22.31 -7.72 8.94
C ARG A 151 -20.84 -7.99 9.27
N GLU A 152 -19.92 -7.62 8.41
CA GLU A 152 -18.48 -7.73 8.65
C GLU A 152 -18.03 -6.74 9.73
N ILE A 153 -18.61 -5.54 9.77
CA ILE A 153 -18.36 -4.56 10.84
C ILE A 153 -18.83 -5.12 12.20
N ASP A 154 -20.02 -5.75 12.27
CA ASP A 154 -20.51 -6.37 13.49
C ASP A 154 -19.61 -7.51 13.95
N VAL A 155 -19.15 -8.36 13.03
CA VAL A 155 -18.17 -9.42 13.33
C VAL A 155 -16.87 -8.82 13.84
N LEU A 156 -16.34 -7.77 13.19
CA LEU A 156 -15.08 -7.14 13.58
C LEU A 156 -15.17 -6.48 14.98
N ARG A 157 -16.31 -5.87 15.31
CA ARG A 157 -16.57 -5.34 16.65
C ARG A 157 -16.51 -6.44 17.71
N LEU A 158 -17.13 -7.58 17.46
CA LEU A 158 -17.12 -8.70 18.40
C LEU A 158 -15.73 -9.34 18.52
N VAL A 159 -14.96 -9.39 17.41
CA VAL A 159 -13.55 -9.76 17.45
C VAL A 159 -12.74 -8.81 18.32
N ALA A 160 -12.98 -7.51 18.22
CA ALA A 160 -12.29 -6.49 19.01
C ALA A 160 -12.59 -6.59 20.52
N LEU A 161 -13.76 -7.15 20.87
CA LEU A 161 -14.15 -7.47 22.26
C LEU A 161 -13.55 -8.81 22.76
N GLY A 162 -12.74 -9.50 21.96
CA GLY A 162 -12.07 -10.74 22.34
C GLY A 162 -12.92 -12.01 22.17
N ASN A 163 -14.08 -11.94 21.51
CA ASN A 163 -14.94 -13.11 21.30
C ASN A 163 -14.35 -14.10 20.31
N GLY A 164 -14.41 -15.39 20.63
CA GLY A 164 -14.11 -16.48 19.69
C GLY A 164 -15.24 -16.70 18.68
N ASN A 165 -14.97 -17.42 17.57
CA ASN A 165 -15.93 -17.62 16.49
C ASN A 165 -17.26 -18.23 16.96
N LYS A 166 -17.23 -19.16 17.91
CA LYS A 166 -18.44 -19.74 18.51
C LYS A 166 -19.28 -18.69 19.24
N GLN A 167 -18.66 -17.84 20.05
CA GLN A 167 -19.35 -16.77 20.78
C GLN A 167 -19.94 -15.73 19.84
N ILE A 168 -19.22 -15.39 18.75
CA ILE A 168 -19.71 -14.51 17.70
C ILE A 168 -20.91 -15.13 16.98
N ALA A 169 -20.83 -16.43 16.67
CA ALA A 169 -21.91 -17.17 16.03
C ALA A 169 -23.20 -17.13 16.88
N ASP A 170 -23.08 -17.40 18.17
CA ASP A 170 -24.20 -17.37 19.12
C ASP A 170 -24.81 -15.95 19.22
N GLN A 171 -23.97 -14.90 19.37
CA GLN A 171 -24.44 -13.52 19.50
C GLN A 171 -25.11 -12.99 18.22
N LEU A 172 -24.62 -13.39 17.07
CA LEU A 172 -25.14 -12.95 15.78
C LEU A 172 -26.20 -13.90 15.19
N SER A 173 -26.50 -15.01 15.86
CA SER A 173 -27.46 -16.04 15.41
C SER A 173 -27.13 -16.59 14.02
N ILE A 174 -25.86 -16.92 13.78
CA ILE A 174 -25.35 -17.51 12.51
C ILE A 174 -24.49 -18.73 12.79
N GLY A 175 -24.13 -19.48 11.75
CA GLY A 175 -23.24 -20.63 11.87
C GLY A 175 -21.78 -20.21 12.12
N GLU A 176 -21.03 -21.00 12.90
CA GLU A 176 -19.60 -20.77 13.12
C GLU A 176 -18.79 -20.77 11.81
N ALA A 177 -19.19 -21.59 10.82
CA ALA A 177 -18.59 -21.61 9.48
C ALA A 177 -18.78 -20.25 8.78
N THR A 178 -19.96 -19.63 8.93
CA THR A 178 -20.27 -18.30 8.38
C THR A 178 -19.41 -17.22 9.04
N VAL A 179 -19.17 -17.32 10.36
CA VAL A 179 -18.26 -16.39 11.05
C VAL A 179 -16.84 -16.52 10.50
N ARG A 180 -16.33 -17.74 10.27
CA ARG A 180 -15.02 -17.97 9.65
C ARG A 180 -14.93 -17.30 8.27
N THR A 181 -15.97 -17.43 7.46
CA THR A 181 -16.03 -16.78 6.13
C THR A 181 -15.98 -15.25 6.28
N HIS A 182 -16.78 -14.66 7.17
CA HIS A 182 -16.73 -13.20 7.41
C HIS A 182 -15.36 -12.73 7.88
N VAL A 183 -14.73 -13.47 8.82
CA VAL A 183 -13.36 -13.13 9.26
C VAL A 183 -12.39 -13.19 8.09
N GLY A 184 -12.42 -14.22 7.24
CA GLY A 184 -11.60 -14.30 6.03
C GLY A 184 -11.79 -13.11 5.09
N ASN A 185 -13.05 -12.73 4.83
CA ASN A 185 -13.38 -11.57 4.01
C ASN A 185 -12.88 -10.25 4.63
N ILE A 186 -13.03 -10.09 5.96
CA ILE A 186 -12.52 -8.92 6.69
C ILE A 186 -11.00 -8.82 6.53
N LEU A 187 -10.27 -9.93 6.73
CA LEU A 187 -8.81 -9.95 6.56
C LEU A 187 -8.42 -9.55 5.14
N SER A 188 -9.09 -10.09 4.12
CA SER A 188 -8.85 -9.76 2.71
C SER A 188 -9.13 -8.30 2.42
N LYS A 189 -10.31 -7.78 2.81
CA LYS A 189 -10.74 -6.40 2.55
C LYS A 189 -9.87 -5.36 3.27
N LEU A 190 -9.43 -5.65 4.49
CA LEU A 190 -8.55 -4.76 5.25
C LEU A 190 -7.07 -4.92 4.92
N GLY A 191 -6.68 -5.95 4.17
CA GLY A 191 -5.27 -6.30 3.93
C GLY A 191 -4.56 -6.74 5.22
N ALA A 192 -5.29 -7.34 6.17
CA ALA A 192 -4.77 -7.74 7.46
C ALA A 192 -4.19 -9.15 7.43
N ASN A 193 -3.06 -9.35 8.12
CA ASN A 193 -2.38 -10.66 8.19
C ASN A 193 -3.07 -11.63 9.16
N ASP A 194 -3.72 -11.08 10.20
CA ASP A 194 -4.44 -11.84 11.23
C ASP A 194 -5.58 -11.01 11.83
N ARG A 195 -6.36 -11.64 12.72
CA ARG A 195 -7.52 -11.01 13.34
C ARG A 195 -7.17 -9.81 14.25
N THR A 196 -6.00 -9.83 14.89
CA THR A 196 -5.54 -8.75 15.76
C THR A 196 -5.14 -7.54 14.92
N HIS A 197 -4.45 -7.78 13.81
CA HIS A 197 -4.11 -6.75 12.83
C HIS A 197 -5.37 -6.12 12.20
N ALA A 198 -6.40 -6.93 11.88
CA ALA A 198 -7.67 -6.42 11.39
C ALA A 198 -8.37 -5.48 12.39
N VAL A 199 -8.35 -5.83 13.69
CA VAL A 199 -8.88 -4.95 14.77
C VAL A 199 -8.10 -3.65 14.84
N THR A 200 -6.76 -3.71 14.80
CA THR A 200 -5.91 -2.52 14.84
C THR A 200 -6.22 -1.57 13.67
N ILE A 201 -6.35 -2.10 12.46
CA ILE A 201 -6.73 -1.32 11.28
C ILE A 201 -8.15 -0.76 11.44
N GLY A 202 -9.11 -1.56 11.91
CA GLY A 202 -10.49 -1.14 12.11
C GLY A 202 -10.61 0.04 13.08
N LEU A 203 -9.85 0.02 14.17
CA LEU A 203 -9.79 1.12 15.15
C LEU A 203 -9.10 2.36 14.58
N SER A 204 -7.94 2.20 13.92
CA SER A 204 -7.16 3.31 13.38
C SER A 204 -7.89 4.06 12.24
N ARG A 205 -8.73 3.35 11.47
CA ARG A 205 -9.56 3.92 10.40
C ARG A 205 -10.94 4.40 10.87
N GLY A 206 -11.27 4.26 12.17
CA GLY A 206 -12.58 4.62 12.70
C GLY A 206 -13.76 3.75 12.20
N ILE A 207 -13.46 2.54 11.65
CA ILE A 207 -14.50 1.58 11.21
C ILE A 207 -15.24 0.98 12.38
N ILE A 208 -14.51 0.74 13.48
CA ILE A 208 -15.04 0.27 14.75
C ILE A 208 -14.51 1.12 15.91
N GLU A 209 -15.29 1.17 17.00
CA GLU A 209 -14.89 1.79 18.25
C GLU A 209 -15.01 0.76 19.39
N LEU A 210 -14.09 0.81 20.33
CA LEU A 210 -14.22 0.03 21.56
C LEU A 210 -15.12 0.79 22.55
N PRO A 211 -16.07 0.12 23.22
CA PRO A 211 -16.85 0.76 24.26
C PRO A 211 -15.92 1.29 25.35
N ALA A 212 -16.14 2.52 25.77
CA ALA A 212 -15.41 3.10 26.89
C ALA A 212 -15.49 2.14 28.09
N ARG A 213 -14.35 1.78 28.69
CA ARG A 213 -14.33 0.97 29.92
C ARG A 213 -15.21 1.66 30.92
N ALA A 214 -16.29 0.99 31.31
CA ALA A 214 -17.09 1.44 32.47
C ALA A 214 -16.12 1.57 33.65
N THR A 215 -15.95 2.79 34.14
CA THR A 215 -15.18 3.05 35.35
C THR A 215 -15.89 2.32 36.48
N PRO A 216 -15.22 1.42 37.24
CA PRO A 216 -15.87 0.75 38.36
C PRO A 216 -16.35 1.82 39.32
N PRO A 217 -17.55 1.66 39.93
CA PRO A 217 -18.05 2.61 40.90
C PRO A 217 -17.04 2.72 42.04
N LYS A 218 -16.60 3.94 42.34
CA LYS A 218 -15.81 4.22 43.55
C LYS A 218 -16.62 3.73 44.72
N GLY A 219 -16.15 2.62 45.31
CA GLY A 219 -16.72 2.13 46.58
C GLY A 219 -16.70 3.25 47.64
N GLY A 220 -17.85 3.50 48.21
CA GLY A 220 -18.01 4.31 49.40
C GLY A 220 -17.62 3.55 50.65
#